data_012d0107afe753691867aabe63c2496e
#
_entry.id   012d0107afe753691867aabe63c2496e
#
_cell.length_a   1.000
_cell.length_b   1.000
_cell.length_c   1.000
_cell.angle_alpha   90.00
_cell.angle_beta   90.00
_cell.angle_gamma   90.00
#
_symmetry.space_group_name_H-M   'P 1'
#
loop_
_entity.id
_entity.type
_entity.pdbx_description
1 polymer ?
#
loop_
_entity_poly.entity_id
_entity_poly.type
_entity_poly.pdbx_seq_one_letter_code
_entity_poly.pdbx_strand_id
1 'polypeptide(L)'
;MSPAIVRPVDAAGLVLMRQGRDRLEVLLGRRHARAGFLPDIYVFPGGRVEPTDALGPPLPLAPAVAADLARGGRRPPSALLRAALRETAEETGLHLPLVAIPHIDFVCRAITPTASHRRYHTRFFLADGVACQGDLKGDGELEDLGWRPLSEIARLNLVDVTAFVLEEAVQRREQGLSPGEKPAPRLTYLGENMRVFRRP
;
A
#
# COMPACT_ATOMS: atom_id res chain seq x y z
N MET A 1 9.25 34.83 -1.99
CA MET A 1 9.90 33.69 -1.31
C MET A 1 9.22 32.42 -1.79
N SER A 2 9.93 31.51 -2.41
CA SER A 2 9.34 30.21 -2.78
C SER A 2 8.95 29.44 -1.51
N PRO A 3 7.75 28.85 -1.43
CA PRO A 3 7.35 28.10 -0.26
C PRO A 3 8.32 26.92 -0.04
N ALA A 4 8.69 26.69 1.21
CA ALA A 4 9.58 25.59 1.56
C ALA A 4 8.92 24.26 1.16
N ILE A 5 9.62 23.43 0.38
CA ILE A 5 9.11 22.12 -0.03
C ILE A 5 9.00 21.20 1.20
N VAL A 6 7.78 20.77 1.50
CA VAL A 6 7.52 19.82 2.59
C VAL A 6 8.25 18.49 2.32
N ARG A 7 9.00 17.98 3.30
CA ARG A 7 9.63 16.67 3.19
C ARG A 7 8.58 15.55 3.28
N PRO A 8 8.62 14.54 2.39
CA PRO A 8 7.72 13.41 2.50
C PRO A 8 7.95 12.61 3.79
N VAL A 9 6.86 12.23 4.46
CA VAL A 9 6.87 11.31 5.60
C VAL A 9 6.78 9.88 5.07
N ASP A 10 7.54 8.96 5.66
CA ASP A 10 7.45 7.54 5.31
C ASP A 10 6.08 6.99 5.69
N ALA A 11 5.48 6.26 4.76
CA ALA A 11 4.18 5.61 4.89
C ALA A 11 4.21 4.23 4.24
N ALA A 12 3.23 3.40 4.59
CA ALA A 12 3.08 2.08 4.00
C ALA A 12 1.59 1.74 3.85
N GLY A 13 1.25 1.02 2.80
CA GLY A 13 -0.10 0.54 2.53
C GLY A 13 -0.08 -0.92 2.08
N LEU A 14 -1.17 -1.64 2.33
CA LEU A 14 -1.31 -3.05 2.01
C LEU A 14 -2.45 -3.28 1.02
N VAL A 15 -2.11 -3.79 -0.15
CA VAL A 15 -3.06 -4.28 -1.14
C VAL A 15 -3.40 -5.71 -0.77
N LEU A 16 -4.60 -5.93 -0.25
CA LEU A 16 -5.13 -7.27 -0.01
C LEU A 16 -5.99 -7.68 -1.19
N MET A 17 -5.61 -8.79 -1.84
CA MET A 17 -6.38 -9.36 -2.95
C MET A 17 -6.72 -10.81 -2.65
N ARG A 18 -7.92 -11.23 -3.00
CA ARG A 18 -8.36 -12.62 -2.85
C ARG A 18 -9.15 -13.09 -4.05
N GLN A 19 -9.16 -14.40 -4.27
CA GLN A 19 -10.14 -15.01 -5.18
C GLN A 19 -11.48 -15.07 -4.45
N GLY A 20 -12.48 -14.29 -4.92
CA GLY A 20 -13.87 -14.44 -4.53
C GLY A 20 -14.51 -15.66 -5.24
N ARG A 21 -15.84 -15.79 -5.18
CA ARG A 21 -16.54 -16.93 -5.79
C ARG A 21 -16.24 -17.06 -7.29
N ASP A 22 -16.36 -15.96 -8.04
CA ASP A 22 -16.25 -15.98 -9.49
C ASP A 22 -15.21 -14.99 -10.03
N ARG A 23 -14.62 -14.15 -9.18
CA ARG A 23 -13.76 -13.05 -9.62
C ARG A 23 -12.75 -12.62 -8.56
N LEU A 24 -11.69 -12.00 -9.02
CA LEU A 24 -10.68 -11.41 -8.15
C LEU A 24 -11.25 -10.16 -7.46
N GLU A 25 -11.03 -10.08 -6.14
CA GLU A 25 -11.47 -8.97 -5.28
C GLU A 25 -10.27 -8.30 -4.62
N VAL A 26 -10.41 -7.01 -4.35
CA VAL A 26 -9.45 -6.21 -3.58
C VAL A 26 -10.15 -5.53 -2.41
N LEU A 27 -9.47 -5.43 -1.27
CA LEU A 27 -9.98 -4.71 -0.11
C LEU A 27 -9.69 -3.21 -0.27
N LEU A 28 -10.75 -2.42 -0.24
CA LEU A 28 -10.70 -0.96 -0.27
C LEU A 28 -11.63 -0.38 0.78
N GLY A 29 -11.28 0.80 1.28
CA GLY A 29 -12.14 1.63 2.09
C GLY A 29 -12.17 3.06 1.57
N ARG A 30 -13.26 3.78 1.79
CA ARG A 30 -13.42 5.17 1.40
C ARG A 30 -12.98 6.06 2.55
N ARG A 31 -12.08 6.98 2.30
CA ARG A 31 -11.66 7.97 3.31
C ARG A 31 -12.84 8.88 3.66
N HIS A 32 -12.99 9.12 4.97
CA HIS A 32 -14.05 10.00 5.46
C HIS A 32 -14.03 11.36 4.73
N ALA A 33 -15.22 11.92 4.43
CA ALA A 33 -15.36 13.20 3.72
C ALA A 33 -14.67 14.39 4.44
N ARG A 34 -14.43 14.27 5.76
CA ARG A 34 -13.69 15.27 6.57
C ARG A 34 -12.21 14.95 6.71
N ALA A 35 -11.67 13.95 6.00
CA ALA A 35 -10.26 13.64 6.07
C ALA A 35 -9.41 14.82 5.60
N GLY A 36 -8.38 15.17 6.34
CA GLY A 36 -7.53 16.33 6.04
C GLY A 36 -6.60 16.15 4.82
N PHE A 37 -6.64 14.98 4.17
CA PHE A 37 -5.87 14.66 2.96
C PHE A 37 -6.64 13.65 2.12
N LEU A 38 -6.91 14.01 0.86
CA LEU A 38 -7.64 13.20 -0.12
C LEU A 38 -8.97 12.65 0.46
N PRO A 39 -9.95 13.51 0.79
CA PRO A 39 -11.25 13.08 1.30
C PRO A 39 -12.07 12.40 0.20
N ASP A 40 -13.01 11.54 0.61
CA ASP A 40 -14.03 10.92 -0.25
C ASP A 40 -13.46 10.10 -1.43
N ILE A 41 -12.27 9.52 -1.26
CA ILE A 41 -11.64 8.61 -2.23
C ILE A 41 -11.44 7.22 -1.63
N TYR A 42 -11.46 6.20 -2.48
CA TYR A 42 -11.12 4.85 -2.08
C TYR A 42 -9.61 4.64 -2.06
N VAL A 43 -9.15 4.00 -1.00
CA VAL A 43 -7.73 3.72 -0.76
C VAL A 43 -7.54 2.29 -0.24
N PHE A 44 -6.32 1.80 -0.34
CA PHE A 44 -5.88 0.61 0.41
C PHE A 44 -5.69 0.98 1.87
N PRO A 45 -5.87 0.04 2.81
CA PRO A 45 -5.47 0.22 4.20
C PRO A 45 -4.01 0.63 4.30
N GLY A 46 -3.71 1.59 5.19
CA GLY A 46 -2.34 2.04 5.37
C GLY A 46 -2.20 3.44 5.93
N GLY A 47 -1.02 3.71 6.51
CA GLY A 47 -0.74 4.98 7.15
C GLY A 47 0.73 5.26 7.31
N ARG A 48 1.09 6.09 8.30
CA ARG A 48 2.46 6.53 8.56
C ARG A 48 3.29 5.44 9.21
N VAL A 49 4.57 5.44 8.89
CA VAL A 49 5.55 4.64 9.63
C VAL A 49 5.87 5.34 10.94
N GLU A 50 5.55 4.70 12.05
CA GLU A 50 5.81 5.20 13.39
C GLU A 50 7.17 4.74 13.92
N PRO A 51 7.74 5.43 14.93
CA PRO A 51 8.99 4.98 15.57
C PRO A 51 8.91 3.57 16.13
N THR A 52 7.75 3.18 16.66
CA THR A 52 7.45 1.85 17.23
C THR A 52 7.53 0.74 16.19
N ASP A 53 7.25 1.03 14.91
CA ASP A 53 7.34 0.05 13.84
C ASP A 53 8.80 -0.43 13.60
N ALA A 54 9.79 0.35 14.03
CA ALA A 54 11.20 -0.04 13.96
C ALA A 54 11.63 -0.97 15.10
N LEU A 55 10.78 -1.17 16.11
CA LEU A 55 11.07 -2.04 17.24
C LEU A 55 10.75 -3.50 16.91
N GLY A 56 11.45 -4.42 17.58
CA GLY A 56 11.26 -5.85 17.45
C GLY A 56 12.16 -6.51 16.39
N PRO A 57 12.13 -7.86 16.31
CA PRO A 57 13.03 -8.65 15.46
C PRO A 57 12.72 -8.41 13.96
N PRO A 58 13.70 -8.65 13.06
CA PRO A 58 13.42 -8.61 11.62
C PRO A 58 12.25 -9.52 11.23
N LEU A 59 11.39 -9.05 10.34
CA LEU A 59 10.33 -9.87 9.74
C LEU A 59 10.92 -10.77 8.65
N PRO A 60 10.40 -11.99 8.45
CA PRO A 60 10.90 -12.94 7.46
C PRO A 60 10.43 -12.59 6.03
N LEU A 61 10.78 -11.38 5.56
CA LEU A 61 10.55 -10.94 4.19
C LEU A 61 11.34 -11.80 3.20
N ALA A 62 10.78 -12.02 2.00
CA ALA A 62 11.56 -12.59 0.90
C ALA A 62 12.84 -11.75 0.66
N PRO A 63 14.02 -12.37 0.46
CA PRO A 63 15.29 -11.64 0.34
C PRO A 63 15.28 -10.56 -0.74
N ALA A 64 14.67 -10.83 -1.88
CA ALA A 64 14.57 -9.87 -2.99
C ALA A 64 13.70 -8.65 -2.63
N VAL A 65 12.59 -8.87 -1.89
CA VAL A 65 11.74 -7.78 -1.36
C VAL A 65 12.50 -6.93 -0.36
N ALA A 66 13.20 -7.55 0.60
CA ALA A 66 14.00 -6.85 1.58
C ALA A 66 15.10 -6.00 0.92
N ALA A 67 15.80 -6.57 -0.07
CA ALA A 67 16.83 -5.87 -0.82
C ALA A 67 16.29 -4.68 -1.62
N ASP A 68 15.10 -4.80 -2.24
CA ASP A 68 14.51 -3.70 -2.99
C ASP A 68 14.02 -2.56 -2.07
N LEU A 69 13.41 -2.88 -0.94
CA LEU A 69 13.02 -1.91 0.08
C LEU A 69 14.22 -1.13 0.63
N ALA A 70 15.33 -1.82 0.91
CA ALA A 70 16.55 -1.20 1.46
C ALA A 70 17.17 -0.17 0.52
N ARG A 71 17.09 -0.34 -0.80
CA ARG A 71 17.71 0.54 -1.80
C ARG A 71 17.17 1.97 -1.83
N GLY A 72 16.04 2.24 -1.26
CA GLY A 72 15.40 3.53 -1.44
C GLY A 72 14.87 4.19 -0.18
N GLY A 73 15.30 3.78 0.99
CA GLY A 73 14.77 4.31 2.22
C GLY A 73 15.77 4.33 3.37
N ARG A 74 15.50 5.20 4.34
CA ARG A 74 16.24 5.27 5.62
C ARG A 74 15.64 4.32 6.67
N ARG A 75 14.44 3.76 6.41
CA ARG A 75 13.74 2.89 7.34
C ARG A 75 14.11 1.43 7.06
N PRO A 76 14.27 0.60 8.10
CA PRO A 76 14.42 -0.83 7.93
C PRO A 76 13.23 -1.43 7.15
N PRO A 77 13.45 -2.41 6.24
CA PRO A 77 12.38 -3.07 5.52
C PRO A 77 11.25 -3.59 6.42
N SER A 78 11.61 -4.19 7.57
CA SER A 78 10.63 -4.69 8.54
C SER A 78 9.77 -3.58 9.16
N ALA A 79 10.31 -2.36 9.36
CA ALA A 79 9.53 -1.24 9.88
C ALA A 79 8.45 -0.79 8.88
N LEU A 80 8.79 -0.78 7.59
CA LEU A 80 7.84 -0.42 6.53
C LEU A 80 6.69 -1.43 6.43
N LEU A 81 7.01 -2.72 6.50
CA LEU A 81 5.97 -3.74 6.48
C LEU A 81 5.15 -3.77 7.77
N ARG A 82 5.77 -3.58 8.96
CA ARG A 82 5.01 -3.49 10.22
C ARG A 82 4.00 -2.36 10.20
N ALA A 83 4.37 -1.19 9.68
CA ALA A 83 3.43 -0.08 9.53
C ALA A 83 2.23 -0.50 8.67
N ALA A 84 2.45 -1.12 7.51
CA ALA A 84 1.36 -1.59 6.66
C ALA A 84 0.47 -2.63 7.35
N LEU A 85 1.05 -3.58 8.08
CA LEU A 85 0.31 -4.61 8.82
C LEU A 85 -0.47 -4.02 10.00
N ARG A 86 0.13 -3.11 10.77
CA ARG A 86 -0.50 -2.43 11.91
C ARG A 86 -1.70 -1.61 11.46
N GLU A 87 -1.51 -0.72 10.48
CA GLU A 87 -2.57 0.12 9.93
C GLU A 87 -3.71 -0.74 9.35
N THR A 88 -3.37 -1.84 8.64
CA THR A 88 -4.39 -2.76 8.14
C THR A 88 -5.20 -3.37 9.28
N ALA A 89 -4.55 -3.78 10.38
CA ALA A 89 -5.25 -4.34 11.52
C ALA A 89 -6.13 -3.29 12.23
N GLU A 90 -5.63 -2.07 12.40
CA GLU A 90 -6.34 -0.96 13.02
C GLU A 90 -7.57 -0.56 12.19
N GLU A 91 -7.38 -0.27 10.90
CA GLU A 91 -8.43 0.22 10.02
C GLU A 91 -9.45 -0.84 9.59
N THR A 92 -9.10 -2.13 9.62
CA THR A 92 -9.94 -3.18 9.01
C THR A 92 -10.29 -4.35 9.92
N GLY A 93 -9.62 -4.49 11.08
CA GLY A 93 -9.74 -5.67 11.94
C GLY A 93 -9.08 -6.94 11.38
N LEU A 94 -8.49 -6.88 10.18
CA LEU A 94 -7.82 -8.01 9.55
C LEU A 94 -6.31 -7.98 9.83
N HIS A 95 -5.75 -9.14 10.15
CA HIS A 95 -4.31 -9.28 10.36
C HIS A 95 -3.74 -10.49 9.62
N LEU A 96 -2.49 -10.38 9.19
CA LEU A 96 -1.77 -11.45 8.52
C LEU A 96 -0.87 -12.18 9.53
N PRO A 97 -0.93 -13.53 9.60
CA PRO A 97 -0.05 -14.30 10.45
C PRO A 97 1.40 -14.28 9.93
N LEU A 98 2.36 -14.52 10.82
CA LEU A 98 3.79 -14.50 10.47
C LEU A 98 4.15 -15.43 9.30
N VAL A 99 3.44 -16.55 9.15
CA VAL A 99 3.68 -17.51 8.06
C VAL A 99 3.35 -16.92 6.68
N ALA A 100 2.52 -15.88 6.61
CA ALA A 100 2.19 -15.19 5.36
C ALA A 100 3.25 -14.17 4.92
N ILE A 101 4.10 -13.70 5.85
CA ILE A 101 5.08 -12.65 5.59
C ILE A 101 6.05 -12.93 4.43
N PRO A 102 6.62 -14.15 4.28
CA PRO A 102 7.50 -14.47 3.16
C PRO A 102 6.83 -14.37 1.78
N HIS A 103 5.50 -14.41 1.74
CA HIS A 103 4.69 -14.34 0.51
C HIS A 103 4.19 -12.92 0.19
N ILE A 104 4.54 -11.93 1.01
CA ILE A 104 4.19 -10.53 0.76
C ILE A 104 5.16 -9.95 -0.26
N ASP A 105 4.62 -9.38 -1.35
CA ASP A 105 5.42 -8.72 -2.37
C ASP A 105 5.46 -7.19 -2.17
N PHE A 106 6.49 -6.55 -2.71
CA PHE A 106 6.63 -5.09 -2.75
C PHE A 106 6.25 -4.57 -4.13
N VAL A 107 5.09 -3.93 -4.23
CA VAL A 107 4.46 -3.58 -5.51
C VAL A 107 4.95 -2.26 -6.07
N CYS A 108 5.03 -1.23 -5.25
CA CYS A 108 5.30 0.13 -5.73
C CYS A 108 5.82 1.03 -4.62
N ARG A 109 6.64 1.99 -5.02
CA ARG A 109 7.07 3.12 -4.21
C ARG A 109 6.51 4.40 -4.80
N ALA A 110 5.66 5.13 -4.08
CA ALA A 110 5.06 6.37 -4.53
C ALA A 110 5.45 7.56 -3.66
N ILE A 111 5.76 8.69 -4.29
CA ILE A 111 6.09 9.94 -3.61
C ILE A 111 5.08 11.00 -4.03
N THR A 112 4.35 11.56 -3.06
CA THR A 112 3.36 12.62 -3.28
C THR A 112 3.98 13.84 -3.99
N PRO A 113 3.22 14.52 -4.88
CA PRO A 113 3.68 15.73 -5.58
C PRO A 113 4.28 16.79 -4.66
N THR A 114 5.24 17.56 -5.17
CA THR A 114 5.93 18.60 -4.39
C THR A 114 5.03 19.77 -3.99
N ALA A 115 3.96 20.00 -4.74
CA ALA A 115 2.97 21.05 -4.45
C ALA A 115 1.99 20.67 -3.32
N SER A 116 1.96 19.41 -2.89
CA SER A 116 1.02 18.96 -1.84
C SER A 116 1.40 19.49 -0.47
N HIS A 117 0.43 19.95 0.31
CA HIS A 117 0.61 20.40 1.70
C HIS A 117 1.04 19.28 2.64
N ARG A 118 0.63 18.04 2.36
CA ARG A 118 1.05 16.83 3.04
C ARG A 118 1.69 15.90 2.03
N ARG A 119 2.89 15.43 2.33
CA ARG A 119 3.63 14.57 1.42
C ARG A 119 4.01 13.27 2.10
N TYR A 120 3.84 12.19 1.35
CA TYR A 120 4.16 10.84 1.79
C TYR A 120 5.14 10.18 0.82
N HIS A 121 5.99 9.33 1.36
CA HIS A 121 6.80 8.38 0.63
C HIS A 121 6.26 6.99 0.97
N THR A 122 5.26 6.54 0.24
CA THR A 122 4.51 5.33 0.53
C THR A 122 5.12 4.12 -0.16
N ARG A 123 5.21 3.00 0.56
CA ARG A 123 5.52 1.67 0.03
C ARG A 123 4.26 0.85 0.05
N PHE A 124 3.89 0.32 -1.11
CA PHE A 124 2.72 -0.52 -1.24
C PHE A 124 3.13 -1.98 -1.34
N PHE A 125 2.54 -2.79 -0.48
CA PHE A 125 2.75 -4.22 -0.42
C PHE A 125 1.53 -4.95 -0.98
N LEU A 126 1.72 -6.18 -1.47
CA LEU A 126 0.66 -7.08 -1.93
C LEU A 126 0.68 -8.35 -1.09
N ALA A 127 -0.49 -8.73 -0.58
CA ALA A 127 -0.66 -9.99 0.14
C ALA A 127 -1.95 -10.69 -0.28
N ASP A 128 -1.99 -12.01 -0.06
CA ASP A 128 -3.19 -12.80 -0.27
C ASP A 128 -4.19 -12.55 0.87
N GLY A 129 -5.35 -11.99 0.53
CA GLY A 129 -6.42 -11.73 1.49
C GLY A 129 -7.04 -13.00 2.08
N VAL A 130 -6.86 -14.16 1.45
CA VAL A 130 -7.30 -15.46 2.02
C VAL A 130 -6.48 -15.83 3.26
N ALA A 131 -5.23 -15.35 3.34
CA ALA A 131 -4.38 -15.60 4.51
C ALA A 131 -4.74 -14.72 5.73
N CYS A 132 -5.61 -13.72 5.57
CA CYS A 132 -6.02 -12.85 6.66
C CYS A 132 -6.86 -13.60 7.70
N GLN A 133 -6.65 -13.22 8.94
CA GLN A 133 -7.41 -13.64 10.10
C GLN A 133 -8.16 -12.44 10.70
N GLY A 134 -9.21 -12.69 11.47
CA GLY A 134 -10.06 -11.65 12.05
C GLY A 134 -11.32 -11.38 11.23
N ASP A 135 -12.17 -10.51 11.76
CA ASP A 135 -13.41 -10.10 11.12
C ASP A 135 -13.22 -8.72 10.49
N LEU A 136 -13.73 -8.55 9.27
CA LEU A 136 -13.69 -7.25 8.59
C LEU A 136 -14.58 -6.26 9.35
N LYS A 137 -13.94 -5.37 10.10
CA LYS A 137 -14.61 -4.40 10.96
C LYS A 137 -13.81 -3.11 10.97
N GLY A 138 -14.31 -2.07 10.32
CA GLY A 138 -13.69 -0.75 10.32
C GLY A 138 -13.67 -0.11 11.71
N ASP A 139 -12.66 0.72 11.97
CA ASP A 139 -12.57 1.58 13.18
C ASP A 139 -13.28 2.93 13.00
N GLY A 140 -13.79 3.21 11.79
CA GLY A 140 -14.45 4.48 11.42
C GLY A 140 -13.52 5.45 10.66
N GLU A 141 -12.24 5.15 10.51
CA GLU A 141 -11.32 5.96 9.69
C GLU A 141 -11.57 5.74 8.19
N LEU A 142 -11.88 4.49 7.82
CA LEU A 142 -12.34 4.12 6.49
C LEU A 142 -13.83 3.77 6.53
N GLU A 143 -14.62 4.50 5.73
CA GLU A 143 -16.03 4.22 5.46
C GLU A 143 -16.16 3.24 4.30
N ASP A 144 -17.33 2.63 4.14
CA ASP A 144 -17.65 1.73 3.02
C ASP A 144 -16.53 0.71 2.74
N LEU A 145 -15.92 0.21 3.83
CA LEU A 145 -14.85 -0.78 3.80
C LEU A 145 -15.38 -2.12 3.33
N GLY A 146 -14.75 -2.70 2.29
CA GLY A 146 -15.20 -3.98 1.76
C GLY A 146 -14.34 -4.54 0.65
N TRP A 147 -14.54 -5.84 0.39
CA TRP A 147 -13.98 -6.54 -0.75
C TRP A 147 -14.73 -6.12 -2.02
N ARG A 148 -14.00 -5.57 -2.98
CA ARG A 148 -14.54 -5.05 -4.23
C ARG A 148 -14.06 -5.89 -5.40
N PRO A 149 -14.99 -6.41 -6.22
CA PRO A 149 -14.61 -7.05 -7.48
C PRO A 149 -13.85 -6.08 -8.40
N LEU A 150 -12.81 -6.54 -9.08
CA LEU A 150 -12.05 -5.69 -10.00
C LEU A 150 -12.92 -5.03 -11.08
N SER A 151 -14.00 -5.69 -11.50
CA SER A 151 -14.94 -5.15 -12.47
C SER A 151 -15.71 -3.92 -12.00
N GLU A 152 -15.76 -3.66 -10.69
CA GLU A 152 -16.45 -2.51 -10.10
C GLU A 152 -15.52 -1.32 -9.83
N ILE A 153 -14.22 -1.55 -9.85
CA ILE A 153 -13.20 -0.54 -9.50
C ILE A 153 -13.28 0.72 -10.38
N ALA A 154 -13.58 0.57 -11.67
CA ALA A 154 -13.70 1.70 -12.60
C ALA A 154 -14.83 2.70 -12.23
N ARG A 155 -15.75 2.30 -11.34
CA ARG A 155 -16.86 3.15 -10.85
C ARG A 155 -16.51 3.88 -9.56
N LEU A 156 -15.38 3.54 -8.93
CA LEU A 156 -14.95 4.12 -7.66
C LEU A 156 -14.13 5.38 -7.91
N ASN A 157 -14.23 6.33 -6.99
CA ASN A 157 -13.39 7.52 -6.99
C ASN A 157 -11.99 7.17 -6.48
N LEU A 158 -11.06 6.90 -7.40
CA LEU A 158 -9.66 6.60 -7.11
C LEU A 158 -8.76 7.74 -7.55
N VAL A 159 -7.68 7.95 -6.82
CA VAL A 159 -6.56 8.76 -7.32
C VAL A 159 -5.64 7.90 -8.20
N ASP A 160 -4.90 8.56 -9.07
CA ASP A 160 -3.99 7.94 -10.04
C ASP A 160 -2.99 6.95 -9.41
N VAL A 161 -2.44 7.27 -8.22
CA VAL A 161 -1.53 6.37 -7.52
C VAL A 161 -2.23 5.07 -7.08
N THR A 162 -3.47 5.15 -6.61
CA THR A 162 -4.23 3.96 -6.20
C THR A 162 -4.54 3.08 -7.41
N ALA A 163 -4.98 3.69 -8.51
CA ALA A 163 -5.24 2.98 -9.76
C ALA A 163 -3.97 2.29 -10.31
N PHE A 164 -2.84 3.02 -10.36
CA PHE A 164 -1.56 2.47 -10.79
C PHE A 164 -1.07 1.29 -9.92
N VAL A 165 -1.14 1.45 -8.59
CA VAL A 165 -0.72 0.38 -7.65
C VAL A 165 -1.60 -0.86 -7.81
N LEU A 166 -2.91 -0.67 -8.00
CA LEU A 166 -3.83 -1.78 -8.25
C LEU A 166 -3.49 -2.51 -9.56
N GLU A 167 -3.24 -1.78 -10.64
CA GLU A 167 -2.84 -2.37 -11.92
C GLU A 167 -1.56 -3.21 -11.79
N GLU A 168 -0.52 -2.68 -11.12
CA GLU A 168 0.72 -3.41 -10.84
C GLU A 168 0.48 -4.66 -9.98
N ALA A 169 -0.41 -4.59 -8.99
CA ALA A 169 -0.75 -5.72 -8.13
C ALA A 169 -1.49 -6.81 -8.91
N VAL A 170 -2.46 -6.43 -9.75
CA VAL A 170 -3.21 -7.34 -10.62
C VAL A 170 -2.27 -8.06 -11.57
N GLN A 171 -1.40 -7.32 -12.29
CA GLN A 171 -0.43 -7.91 -13.21
C GLN A 171 0.48 -8.94 -12.52
N ARG A 172 0.99 -8.63 -11.30
CA ARG A 172 1.83 -9.56 -10.54
C ARG A 172 1.08 -10.85 -10.20
N ARG A 173 -0.18 -10.73 -9.77
CA ARG A 173 -1.01 -11.87 -9.41
C ARG A 173 -1.38 -12.72 -10.63
N GLU A 174 -1.77 -12.10 -11.74
CA GLU A 174 -2.12 -12.81 -13.00
C GLU A 174 -0.91 -13.54 -13.61
N GLN A 175 0.28 -12.96 -13.49
CA GLN A 175 1.53 -13.58 -13.94
C GLN A 175 2.08 -14.63 -12.96
N GLY A 176 1.47 -14.80 -11.78
CA GLY A 176 1.93 -15.75 -10.76
C GLY A 176 3.33 -15.45 -10.24
N LEU A 177 3.74 -14.18 -10.20
CA LEU A 177 5.09 -13.79 -9.80
C LEU A 177 5.35 -14.08 -8.32
N SER A 178 6.54 -14.58 -8.04
CA SER A 178 7.05 -14.72 -6.67
C SER A 178 7.41 -13.35 -6.07
N PRO A 179 7.34 -13.18 -4.73
CA PRO A 179 7.71 -11.93 -4.08
C PRO A 179 9.13 -11.46 -4.44
N GLY A 180 9.22 -10.24 -4.98
CA GLY A 180 10.46 -9.63 -5.41
C GLY A 180 11.00 -10.09 -6.77
N GLU A 181 10.31 -10.95 -7.48
CA GLU A 181 10.69 -11.39 -8.84
C GLU A 181 10.68 -10.22 -9.82
N LYS A 182 9.68 -9.34 -9.72
CA LYS A 182 9.61 -8.09 -10.47
C LYS A 182 9.96 -6.92 -9.56
N PRO A 183 11.03 -6.14 -9.85
CA PRO A 183 11.37 -4.96 -9.06
C PRO A 183 10.21 -3.96 -8.99
N ALA A 184 10.03 -3.34 -7.82
CA ALA A 184 8.95 -2.38 -7.62
C ALA A 184 9.26 -1.06 -8.38
N PRO A 185 8.35 -0.55 -9.21
CA PRO A 185 8.50 0.75 -9.84
C PRO A 185 8.47 1.87 -8.79
N ARG A 186 9.12 2.99 -9.12
CA ARG A 186 9.02 4.23 -8.36
C ARG A 186 8.13 5.21 -9.11
N LEU A 187 7.11 5.69 -8.45
CA LEU A 187 6.18 6.68 -8.94
C LEU A 187 6.47 8.03 -8.28
N THR A 188 6.61 9.05 -9.09
CA THR A 188 6.80 10.45 -8.65
C THR A 188 5.98 11.38 -9.54
N TYR A 189 6.08 12.69 -9.28
CA TYR A 189 5.36 13.68 -10.07
C TYR A 189 6.30 14.80 -10.51
N LEU A 190 6.07 15.29 -11.73
CA LEU A 190 6.61 16.54 -12.24
C LEU A 190 5.43 17.50 -12.45
N GLY A 191 5.23 18.45 -11.50
CA GLY A 191 3.97 19.17 -11.39
C GLY A 191 2.84 18.21 -11.05
N GLU A 192 1.78 18.18 -11.83
CA GLU A 192 0.65 17.27 -11.70
C GLU A 192 0.84 15.95 -12.49
N ASN A 193 1.87 15.88 -13.36
CA ASN A 193 2.08 14.72 -14.22
C ASN A 193 2.81 13.60 -13.48
N MET A 194 2.18 12.44 -13.42
CA MET A 194 2.75 11.22 -12.90
C MET A 194 3.93 10.73 -13.75
N ARG A 195 5.01 10.30 -13.10
CA ARG A 195 6.21 9.73 -13.70
C ARG A 195 6.51 8.39 -13.08
N VAL A 196 6.63 7.37 -13.93
CA VAL A 196 6.93 6.00 -13.51
C VAL A 196 8.36 5.65 -13.90
N PHE A 197 9.16 5.24 -12.93
CA PHE A 197 10.51 4.74 -13.13
C PHE A 197 10.54 3.24 -12.85
N ARG A 198 10.74 2.45 -13.89
CA ARG A 198 10.97 1.01 -13.81
C ARG A 198 12.47 0.74 -13.83
N ARG A 199 12.90 -0.27 -13.11
CA ARG A 199 14.26 -0.79 -13.22
C ARG A 199 14.25 -1.93 -14.25
N PRO A 200 15.34 -2.08 -15.00
CA PRO A 200 15.54 -3.24 -15.85
C PRO A 200 15.68 -4.52 -15.01
#